data_b0ad0fc04ba9bcd480a3cbf41109d6d3
#
_entry.id   b0ad0fc04ba9bcd480a3cbf41109d6d3
#
_cell.length_a   1.000
_cell.length_b   1.000
_cell.length_c   1.000
_cell.angle_alpha   90.00
_cell.angle_beta   90.00
_cell.angle_gamma   90.00
#
_symmetry.space_group_name_H-M   'P 1'
#
loop_
_entity.id
_entity.type
_entity.pdbx_description
1 polymer ?
#
loop_
_entity_poly.entity_id
_entity_poly.type
_entity_poly.pdbx_seq_one_letter_code
_entity_poly.pdbx_strand_id
1 'polypeptide(L)' 'MEYLPQDPHILVSSINMLLRDEEYDSLESLCYAFGRDPQEITQYLKHYGYVYSEVQKQMRPVGYDESV' A
#
# COMPACT_ATOMS: atom_id res chain seq x y z
N MET A 1 -3.37 12.28 9.14
CA MET A 1 -2.65 12.45 7.86
C MET A 1 -3.65 12.86 6.80
N GLU A 2 -3.44 14.00 6.18
CA GLU A 2 -4.41 14.55 5.21
C GLU A 2 -4.14 14.07 3.79
N TYR A 3 -2.94 13.59 3.51
CA TYR A 3 -2.57 13.08 2.20
C TYR A 3 -1.49 12.02 2.37
N LEU A 4 -1.33 11.19 1.32
CA LEU A 4 -0.33 10.14 1.34
C LEU A 4 1.04 10.72 0.98
N PRO A 5 2.12 10.26 1.64
CA PRO A 5 3.48 10.70 1.31
C PRO A 5 3.86 10.32 -0.12
N GLN A 6 4.79 11.07 -0.70
CA GLN A 6 5.29 10.76 -2.05
C GLN A 6 6.48 9.80 -2.02
N ASP A 7 7.25 9.78 -0.92
CA ASP A 7 8.37 8.87 -0.79
C ASP A 7 7.85 7.43 -0.75
N PRO A 8 8.34 6.54 -1.65
CA PRO A 8 7.81 5.17 -1.71
C PRO A 8 7.97 4.39 -0.42
N HIS A 9 9.07 4.54 0.29
CA HIS A 9 9.27 3.82 1.54
C HIS A 9 8.33 4.33 2.64
N ILE A 10 8.17 5.64 2.73
CA ILE A 10 7.27 6.24 3.71
C ILE A 10 5.82 5.93 3.33
N LEU A 11 5.52 5.95 2.04
CA LEU A 11 4.18 5.61 1.55
C LEU A 11 3.81 4.18 1.92
N VAL A 12 4.73 3.22 1.72
CA VAL A 12 4.50 1.82 2.10
C VAL A 12 4.26 1.71 3.60
N SER A 13 5.10 2.36 4.40
CA SER A 13 4.96 2.32 5.86
C SER A 13 3.62 2.90 6.31
N SER A 14 3.21 4.01 5.70
CA SER A 14 1.94 4.65 6.03
C SER A 14 0.76 3.77 5.67
N ILE A 15 0.77 3.19 4.47
CA ILE A 15 -0.28 2.28 4.02
C ILE A 15 -0.39 1.09 4.97
N ASN A 16 0.74 0.46 5.29
CA ASN A 16 0.73 -0.72 6.14
C ASN A 16 0.24 -0.41 7.54
N MET A 17 0.61 0.74 8.08
CA MET A 17 0.14 1.17 9.38
C MET A 17 -1.37 1.36 9.39
N LEU A 18 -1.91 2.04 8.39
CA LEU A 18 -3.35 2.31 8.31
C LEU A 18 -4.15 1.03 8.13
N LEU A 19 -3.65 0.10 7.33
CA LEU A 19 -4.32 -1.19 7.15
C LEU A 19 -4.22 -2.06 8.39
N ARG A 20 -3.07 -2.03 9.08
CA ARG A 20 -2.90 -2.80 10.31
C ARG A 20 -3.83 -2.29 11.41
N ASP A 21 -4.03 -0.98 11.48
CA ASP A 21 -4.89 -0.37 12.48
C ASP A 21 -6.38 -0.51 12.14
N GLU A 22 -6.68 -1.16 11.02
CA GLU A 22 -8.05 -1.44 10.58
C GLU A 22 -8.88 -0.19 10.32
N GLU A 23 -8.23 0.93 10.02
CA GLU A 23 -8.93 2.14 9.65
C GLU A 23 -9.59 2.02 8.27
N TYR A 24 -9.07 1.13 7.44
CA TYR A 24 -9.60 0.86 6.09
C TYR A 24 -9.61 -0.64 5.85
N ASP A 25 -10.65 -1.09 5.14
CA ASP A 25 -10.83 -2.52 4.88
C ASP A 25 -9.90 -3.06 3.81
N SER A 26 -9.44 -2.18 2.91
CA SER A 26 -8.62 -2.61 1.78
C SER A 26 -7.75 -1.45 1.32
N LEU A 27 -6.77 -1.76 0.47
CA LEU A 27 -5.95 -0.74 -0.15
C LEU A 27 -6.79 0.21 -1.00
N GLU A 28 -7.80 -0.32 -1.68
CA GLU A 28 -8.67 0.49 -2.50
C GLU A 28 -9.43 1.52 -1.67
N SER A 29 -10.03 1.08 -0.56
CA SER A 29 -10.73 1.98 0.34
C SER A 29 -9.81 3.08 0.86
N LEU A 30 -8.59 2.71 1.23
CA LEU A 30 -7.60 3.65 1.72
C LEU A 30 -7.27 4.70 0.67
N CYS A 31 -7.00 4.27 -0.55
CA CYS A 31 -6.64 5.18 -1.64
C CYS A 31 -7.76 6.14 -1.96
N TYR A 32 -8.99 5.64 -2.04
CA TYR A 32 -10.14 6.49 -2.32
C TYR A 32 -10.37 7.52 -1.21
N ALA A 33 -10.13 7.12 0.04
CA ALA A 33 -10.29 8.04 1.17
C ALA A 33 -9.31 9.22 1.08
N PHE A 34 -8.15 9.00 0.46
CA PHE A 34 -7.15 10.05 0.28
C PHE A 34 -7.24 10.70 -1.11
N GLY A 35 -8.28 10.37 -1.88
CA GLY A 35 -8.46 10.96 -3.20
C GLY A 35 -7.45 10.47 -4.23
N ARG A 36 -6.93 9.26 -4.08
CA ARG A 36 -5.94 8.69 -4.97
C ARG A 36 -6.51 7.46 -5.69
N ASP A 37 -5.99 7.22 -6.90
CA ASP A 37 -6.37 6.04 -7.67
C ASP A 37 -5.56 4.84 -7.17
N PRO A 38 -6.22 3.75 -6.72
CA PRO A 38 -5.49 2.57 -6.25
C PRO A 38 -4.56 1.98 -7.31
N GLN A 39 -4.94 2.02 -8.58
CA GLN A 39 -4.08 1.52 -9.64
C GLN A 39 -2.82 2.36 -9.78
N GLU A 40 -2.96 3.67 -9.67
CA GLU A 40 -1.80 4.57 -9.72
C GLU A 40 -0.84 4.26 -8.58
N ILE A 41 -1.37 4.11 -7.38
CA ILE A 41 -0.56 3.83 -6.19
C ILE A 41 0.14 2.48 -6.32
N THR A 42 -0.58 1.44 -6.74
CA THR A 42 0.02 0.11 -6.87
C THR A 42 1.09 0.09 -7.95
N GLN A 43 0.86 0.75 -9.08
CA GLN A 43 1.86 0.80 -10.14
C GLN A 43 3.09 1.60 -9.73
N TYR A 44 2.88 2.70 -9.03
CA TYR A 44 3.98 3.51 -8.51
C TYR A 44 4.85 2.69 -7.57
N LEU A 45 4.25 1.98 -6.62
CA LEU A 45 5.00 1.18 -5.66
C LEU A 45 5.62 -0.05 -6.31
N LYS A 46 4.97 -0.63 -7.30
CA LYS A 46 5.55 -1.75 -8.04
C LYS A 46 6.84 -1.34 -8.73
N HIS A 47 6.88 -0.12 -9.24
CA HIS A 47 8.08 0.42 -9.86
C HIS A 47 9.26 0.46 -8.88
N TYR A 48 8.99 0.61 -7.59
CA TYR A 48 10.00 0.64 -6.55
C TYR A 48 10.17 -0.71 -5.85
N GLY A 49 9.54 -1.76 -6.37
CA GLY A 49 9.74 -3.10 -5.86
C GLY A 49 8.78 -3.54 -4.77
N TYR A 50 7.61 -2.92 -4.69
CA TYR A 50 6.59 -3.29 -3.71
C TYR A 50 5.30 -3.72 -4.40
N VAL A 51 4.68 -4.77 -3.85
CA VAL A 51 3.38 -5.26 -4.32
C VAL A 51 2.44 -5.42 -3.13
N TYR A 52 1.14 -5.36 -3.41
CA TYR A 52 0.14 -5.53 -2.36
C TYR A 52 -0.15 -7.01 -2.16
N SER A 53 -0.09 -7.47 -0.92
CA SER A 53 -0.45 -8.83 -0.55
C SER A 53 -1.87 -8.83 0.01
N GLU A 54 -2.80 -9.43 -0.72
CA GLU A 54 -4.19 -9.51 -0.25
C GLU A 54 -4.33 -10.41 0.96
N VAL A 55 -3.48 -11.43 1.06
CA VAL A 55 -3.52 -12.35 2.18
C VAL A 55 -3.16 -11.65 3.49
N GLN A 56 -2.11 -10.82 3.44
CA GLN A 56 -1.63 -10.11 4.61
C GLN A 56 -2.23 -8.72 4.76
N LYS A 57 -2.90 -8.23 3.71
CA LYS A 57 -3.45 -6.87 3.65
C LYS A 57 -2.36 -5.83 3.90
N GLN A 58 -1.22 -6.01 3.26
CA GLN A 58 -0.08 -5.10 3.41
C GLN A 58 0.71 -5.04 2.12
N MET A 59 1.45 -3.93 1.94
CA MET A 59 2.43 -3.84 0.87
C MET A 59 3.68 -4.61 1.27
N ARG A 60 4.20 -5.42 0.35
CA ARG A 60 5.37 -6.26 0.60
C ARG A 60 6.38 -6.11 -0.54
N PRO A 61 7.67 -6.33 -0.27
CA PRO A 61 8.65 -6.36 -1.35
C PRO A 61 8.31 -7.44 -2.39
N VAL A 62 8.59 -7.14 -3.65
CA VAL A 62 8.39 -8.11 -4.73
C VAL A 62 9.16 -9.38 -4.40
N GLY A 63 8.49 -10.54 -4.54
CA GLY A 63 9.10 -11.83 -4.27
C GLY A 63 8.95 -12.31 -2.83
N TYR A 64 8.39 -11.47 -1.95
CA TYR A 64 8.23 -11.84 -0.55
C TYR A 64 7.38 -13.11 -0.39
N ASP A 65 6.26 -13.17 -1.09
CA ASP A 65 5.37 -14.32 -1.02
C ASP A 65 5.82 -15.46 -1.90
N GLU A 66 6.68 -15.20 -2.87
CA GLU A 66 7.17 -16.21 -3.81
C GLU A 66 8.32 -17.03 -3.24
N SER A 67 8.93 -16.56 -2.18
CA SER A 67 10.07 -17.23 -1.57
C SER A 67 9.65 -18.35 -0.62
N VAL A 68 8.38 -18.54 -0.46
CA VAL A 68 7.84 -19.55 0.45
C VAL A 68 7.90 -20.95 -0.15
#